data_88c8acaafa48030a4b7af3e6ee61ece4
#
_entry.id   88c8acaafa48030a4b7af3e6ee61ece4
#
_cell.length_a   1.000
_cell.length_b   1.000
_cell.length_c   1.000
_cell.angle_alpha   90.00
_cell.angle_beta   90.00
_cell.angle_gamma   90.00
#
_symmetry.space_group_name_H-M   'P 1'
#
loop_
_entity.id
_entity.type
_entity.pdbx_description
1 polymer ?
#
loop_
_entity_poly.entity_id
_entity_poly.type
_entity_poly.pdbx_seq_one_letter_code
_entity_poly.pdbx_strand_id
1 'polypeptide(L)'
;MSLKVENVLSQIIIKDKTVISKSSGKEYIISDFIKQISDRLNFTKKEKIELESYFVDYIRPQSEQSKYVENIIEKYDFKFSDGVYFVNNKVISLSNIYRLMWKEEKLLPTETDAIIENIEKISEEKNLQGEIYETIYNKMQIGDKKESDYLNSLYAIYPNIQWKELLHNIILPKTKPMFHIFYDDGVGGTGKSTLLEILTKIVGEEFVSNVLLDQFGNRFIFSNMLGKYLNIGDDNGKNDELQNVGTLKSIVTGNRVTIDRKNINPIEVRIFAKQLFATNILPYIDFTDGGVMRRLNIVPMNKVIPKDMCLPEIDDYEISAILRNVIFARDLTINNNELAITTSPIYRFYVQTEQPSYIKYQSFCQNNGFRCMNIINFEVKSKFIKEFIKNKRVIPMWDNEENPPF
;
A
#
# COMPACT_ATOMS: atom_id res chain seq x y z
N MET A 1 15.54 22.40 -29.72
CA MET A 1 14.52 23.31 -30.34
C MET A 1 14.41 22.96 -31.81
N SER A 2 13.20 22.96 -32.37
CA SER A 2 13.07 22.69 -33.82
C SER A 2 13.56 23.86 -34.68
N LEU A 3 14.07 23.56 -35.86
CA LEU A 3 14.56 24.59 -36.80
C LEU A 3 13.48 25.64 -37.15
N LYS A 4 12.22 25.22 -37.16
CA LYS A 4 11.09 26.14 -37.41
C LYS A 4 10.89 27.12 -36.25
N VAL A 5 11.00 26.67 -35.02
CA VAL A 5 10.85 27.52 -33.83
C VAL A 5 12.02 28.51 -33.76
N GLU A 6 13.26 28.04 -33.99
CA GLU A 6 14.45 28.91 -34.05
C GLU A 6 14.34 30.00 -35.09
N ASN A 7 13.83 29.66 -36.29
CA ASN A 7 13.61 30.65 -37.36
C ASN A 7 12.59 31.71 -36.98
N VAL A 8 11.51 31.34 -36.29
CA VAL A 8 10.52 32.29 -35.78
C VAL A 8 11.13 33.21 -34.74
N LEU A 9 11.83 32.65 -33.75
CA LEU A 9 12.47 33.41 -32.68
C LEU A 9 13.53 34.40 -33.20
N SER A 10 14.28 34.02 -34.23
CA SER A 10 15.27 34.91 -34.86
C SER A 10 14.67 36.17 -35.52
N GLN A 11 13.38 36.13 -35.88
CA GLN A 11 12.68 37.21 -36.60
C GLN A 11 11.87 38.16 -35.73
N ILE A 12 11.93 37.98 -34.41
CA ILE A 12 11.16 38.78 -33.46
C ILE A 12 12.05 39.48 -32.43
N ILE A 13 11.50 40.51 -31.83
CA ILE A 13 12.00 41.18 -30.62
C ILE A 13 10.91 41.04 -29.56
N ILE A 14 11.26 40.64 -28.38
CA ILE A 14 10.35 40.54 -27.26
C ILE A 14 10.55 41.78 -26.37
N LYS A 15 9.46 42.46 -26.07
CA LYS A 15 9.46 43.63 -25.18
C LYS A 15 8.28 43.50 -24.23
N ASP A 16 8.57 43.33 -22.95
CA ASP A 16 7.57 43.10 -21.91
C ASP A 16 6.62 41.93 -22.29
N LYS A 17 5.33 42.19 -22.45
CA LYS A 17 4.30 41.18 -22.82
C LYS A 17 3.96 41.14 -24.29
N THR A 18 4.78 41.77 -25.13
CA THR A 18 4.55 41.89 -26.56
C THR A 18 5.70 41.37 -27.40
N VAL A 19 5.37 40.94 -28.61
CA VAL A 19 6.29 40.50 -29.65
C VAL A 19 6.26 41.47 -30.82
N ILE A 20 7.43 41.95 -31.20
CA ILE A 20 7.58 42.85 -32.34
C ILE A 20 8.25 42.07 -33.48
N SER A 21 7.59 42.03 -34.64
CA SER A 21 8.20 41.45 -35.85
C SER A 21 9.32 42.35 -36.39
N LYS A 22 10.53 41.82 -36.53
CA LYS A 22 11.68 42.57 -37.09
C LYS A 22 11.46 43.01 -38.52
N SER A 23 10.69 42.28 -39.31
CA SER A 23 10.48 42.56 -40.72
C SER A 23 9.39 43.63 -40.98
N SER A 24 8.35 43.68 -40.14
CA SER A 24 7.20 44.56 -40.36
C SER A 24 7.05 45.64 -39.28
N GLY A 25 7.79 45.56 -38.17
CA GLY A 25 7.61 46.44 -37.01
C GLY A 25 6.26 46.26 -36.30
N LYS A 26 5.45 45.29 -36.69
CA LYS A 26 4.12 45.06 -36.11
C LYS A 26 4.24 44.38 -34.74
N GLU A 27 3.49 44.91 -33.81
CA GLU A 27 3.44 44.44 -32.43
C GLU A 27 2.22 43.52 -32.20
N TYR A 28 2.43 42.46 -31.46
CA TYR A 28 1.42 41.44 -31.11
C TYR A 28 1.49 41.15 -29.63
N ILE A 29 0.36 40.86 -29.01
CA ILE A 29 0.33 40.20 -27.69
C ILE A 29 0.88 38.79 -27.88
N ILE A 30 1.69 38.28 -26.91
CA ILE A 30 2.39 37.00 -27.02
C ILE A 30 1.43 35.84 -27.35
N SER A 31 0.29 35.75 -26.68
CA SER A 31 -0.71 34.69 -26.93
C SER A 31 -1.28 34.71 -28.37
N ASP A 32 -1.57 35.88 -28.88
CA ASP A 32 -2.09 36.05 -30.25
C ASP A 32 -1.00 35.75 -31.28
N PHE A 33 0.24 36.16 -31.01
CA PHE A 33 1.38 35.84 -31.83
C PHE A 33 1.59 34.34 -31.96
N ILE A 34 1.64 33.61 -30.84
CA ILE A 34 1.83 32.16 -30.81
C ILE A 34 0.74 31.46 -31.61
N LYS A 35 -0.52 31.86 -31.46
CA LYS A 35 -1.64 31.30 -32.19
C LYS A 35 -1.51 31.53 -33.69
N GLN A 36 -1.32 32.78 -34.10
CA GLN A 36 -1.25 33.15 -35.52
C GLN A 36 -0.06 32.51 -36.24
N ILE A 37 1.10 32.46 -35.59
CA ILE A 37 2.30 31.84 -36.16
C ILE A 37 2.17 30.32 -36.25
N SER A 38 1.62 29.69 -35.22
CA SER A 38 1.43 28.23 -35.20
C SER A 38 0.47 27.79 -36.32
N ASP A 39 -0.60 28.51 -36.51
CA ASP A 39 -1.58 28.25 -37.58
C ASP A 39 -0.97 28.52 -38.97
N ARG A 40 -0.26 29.62 -39.15
CA ARG A 40 0.34 30.02 -40.41
C ARG A 40 1.46 29.09 -40.89
N LEU A 41 2.28 28.58 -39.98
CA LEU A 41 3.40 27.71 -40.29
C LEU A 41 3.09 26.21 -40.12
N ASN A 42 1.83 25.87 -39.85
CA ASN A 42 1.39 24.49 -39.61
C ASN A 42 2.33 23.78 -38.60
N PHE A 43 2.48 24.33 -37.41
CA PHE A 43 3.30 23.76 -36.37
C PHE A 43 2.71 22.45 -35.89
N THR A 44 3.57 21.44 -35.73
CA THR A 44 3.22 20.22 -34.98
C THR A 44 2.93 20.57 -33.52
N LYS A 45 2.22 19.71 -32.84
CA LYS A 45 1.96 19.86 -31.38
C LYS A 45 3.24 20.09 -30.57
N LYS A 46 4.34 19.40 -30.93
CA LYS A 46 5.62 19.54 -30.30
C LYS A 46 6.26 20.91 -30.56
N GLU A 47 6.26 21.38 -31.80
CA GLU A 47 6.80 22.69 -32.17
C GLU A 47 6.01 23.85 -31.54
N LYS A 48 4.72 23.68 -31.37
CA LYS A 48 3.88 24.66 -30.67
C LYS A 48 4.25 24.76 -29.20
N ILE A 49 4.42 23.61 -28.50
CA ILE A 49 4.85 23.56 -27.13
C ILE A 49 6.27 24.17 -26.96
N GLU A 50 7.19 23.89 -27.86
CA GLU A 50 8.54 24.50 -27.87
C GLU A 50 8.49 26.04 -28.02
N LEU A 51 7.61 26.57 -28.85
CA LEU A 51 7.44 28.00 -29.00
C LEU A 51 6.79 28.64 -27.77
N GLU A 52 5.78 28.00 -27.21
CA GLU A 52 5.10 28.44 -25.97
C GLU A 52 6.06 28.47 -24.80
N SER A 53 6.92 27.45 -24.63
CA SER A 53 7.89 27.37 -23.55
C SER A 53 8.91 28.53 -23.57
N TYR A 54 9.25 29.03 -24.75
CA TYR A 54 10.17 30.16 -24.86
C TYR A 54 9.56 31.48 -24.30
N PHE A 55 8.24 31.61 -24.34
CA PHE A 55 7.54 32.83 -23.91
C PHE A 55 7.05 32.79 -22.47
N VAL A 56 7.18 31.65 -21.77
CA VAL A 56 6.66 31.50 -20.39
C VAL A 56 7.18 32.59 -19.46
N ASP A 57 8.49 32.86 -19.51
CA ASP A 57 9.13 33.87 -18.66
C ASP A 57 8.68 35.31 -18.93
N TYR A 58 8.16 35.58 -20.14
CA TYR A 58 7.66 36.91 -20.53
C TYR A 58 6.17 37.12 -20.26
N ILE A 59 5.42 36.00 -20.14
CA ILE A 59 3.98 36.07 -19.87
C ILE A 59 3.71 36.36 -18.40
N ARG A 60 4.48 35.77 -17.49
CA ARG A 60 4.38 36.00 -16.03
C ARG A 60 5.76 36.08 -15.38
N PRO A 61 6.05 37.10 -14.55
CA PRO A 61 7.26 37.14 -13.74
C PRO A 61 7.35 35.90 -12.83
N GLN A 62 8.54 35.38 -12.61
CA GLN A 62 8.80 34.16 -11.84
C GLN A 62 8.16 34.15 -10.43
N SER A 63 8.11 35.34 -9.76
CA SER A 63 7.48 35.49 -8.44
C SER A 63 5.94 35.42 -8.46
N GLU A 64 5.31 35.82 -9.56
CA GLU A 64 3.85 35.73 -9.76
C GLU A 64 3.45 34.32 -10.24
N GLN A 65 4.34 33.66 -10.98
CA GLN A 65 4.13 32.27 -11.42
C GLN A 65 4.12 31.32 -10.21
N SER A 66 5.03 31.47 -9.27
CA SER A 66 5.10 30.62 -8.08
C SER A 66 3.81 30.68 -7.26
N LYS A 67 3.35 31.89 -6.92
CA LYS A 67 2.10 32.08 -6.17
C LYS A 67 0.87 31.56 -6.91
N TYR A 68 0.84 31.71 -8.22
CA TYR A 68 -0.28 31.24 -9.02
C TYR A 68 -0.34 29.72 -9.08
N VAL A 69 0.82 29.07 -9.25
CA VAL A 69 0.94 27.60 -9.21
C VAL A 69 0.53 27.05 -7.86
N GLU A 70 1.00 27.65 -6.77
CA GLU A 70 0.62 27.29 -5.39
C GLU A 70 -0.90 27.38 -5.19
N ASN A 71 -1.52 28.49 -5.60
CA ASN A 71 -2.98 28.69 -5.50
C ASN A 71 -3.77 27.62 -6.28
N ILE A 72 -3.29 27.20 -7.46
CA ILE A 72 -3.94 26.13 -8.24
C ILE A 72 -3.77 24.79 -7.55
N ILE A 73 -2.59 24.48 -7.04
CA ILE A 73 -2.33 23.25 -6.32
C ILE A 73 -3.27 23.13 -5.10
N GLU A 74 -3.40 24.21 -4.33
CA GLU A 74 -4.32 24.26 -3.18
C GLU A 74 -5.80 24.17 -3.62
N LYS A 75 -6.20 24.93 -4.64
CA LYS A 75 -7.59 24.97 -5.12
C LYS A 75 -8.11 23.58 -5.51
N TYR A 76 -7.27 22.77 -6.10
CA TYR A 76 -7.65 21.44 -6.60
C TYR A 76 -7.16 20.30 -5.70
N ASP A 77 -6.56 20.62 -4.55
CA ASP A 77 -5.91 19.62 -3.67
C ASP A 77 -5.07 18.62 -4.49
N PHE A 78 -4.19 19.17 -5.33
CA PHE A 78 -3.31 18.37 -6.16
C PHE A 78 -2.27 17.66 -5.30
N LYS A 79 -2.11 16.36 -5.51
CA LYS A 79 -1.07 15.54 -4.89
C LYS A 79 -0.46 14.62 -5.94
N PHE A 80 0.79 14.25 -5.73
CA PHE A 80 1.48 13.25 -6.52
C PHE A 80 2.16 12.27 -5.58
N SER A 81 1.91 10.98 -5.77
CA SER A 81 2.58 9.93 -5.00
C SER A 81 2.80 8.72 -5.89
N ASP A 82 4.05 8.24 -5.94
CA ASP A 82 4.46 7.03 -6.65
C ASP A 82 4.07 6.98 -8.12
N GLY A 83 4.22 8.09 -8.81
CA GLY A 83 3.87 8.19 -10.22
C GLY A 83 2.38 8.36 -10.49
N VAL A 84 1.58 8.60 -9.45
CA VAL A 84 0.12 8.80 -9.55
C VAL A 84 -0.25 10.20 -9.11
N TYR A 85 -1.07 10.88 -9.92
CA TYR A 85 -1.61 12.19 -9.59
C TYR A 85 -3.00 12.07 -8.96
N PHE A 86 -3.27 12.94 -7.99
CA PHE A 86 -4.56 13.05 -7.31
C PHE A 86 -5.11 14.46 -7.41
N VAL A 87 -6.42 14.58 -7.54
CA VAL A 87 -7.19 15.82 -7.46
C VAL A 87 -8.35 15.60 -6.52
N ASN A 88 -8.45 16.39 -5.46
CA ASN A 88 -9.46 16.19 -4.42
C ASN A 88 -9.52 14.73 -3.94
N ASN A 89 -8.36 14.14 -3.66
CA ASN A 89 -8.16 12.76 -3.24
C ASN A 89 -8.63 11.68 -4.24
N LYS A 90 -8.87 12.04 -5.51
CA LYS A 90 -9.23 11.10 -6.60
C LYS A 90 -8.10 10.98 -7.59
N VAL A 91 -7.80 9.76 -8.02
CA VAL A 91 -6.79 9.49 -9.05
C VAL A 91 -7.17 10.18 -10.36
N ILE A 92 -6.24 10.91 -10.93
CA ILE A 92 -6.38 11.58 -12.22
C ILE A 92 -5.22 11.19 -13.13
N SER A 93 -5.48 10.99 -14.42
CA SER A 93 -4.43 10.78 -15.41
C SER A 93 -3.81 12.12 -15.84
N LEU A 94 -2.54 12.08 -16.25
CA LEU A 94 -1.83 13.26 -16.74
C LEU A 94 -2.63 13.98 -17.85
N SER A 95 -3.17 13.25 -18.82
CA SER A 95 -4.00 13.81 -19.90
C SER A 95 -5.27 14.51 -19.39
N ASN A 96 -5.85 14.02 -18.30
CA ASN A 96 -7.01 14.67 -17.68
C ASN A 96 -6.62 15.91 -16.87
N ILE A 97 -5.39 16.00 -16.34
CA ILE A 97 -4.86 17.23 -15.73
C ILE A 97 -4.80 18.33 -16.77
N TYR A 98 -4.18 18.09 -17.94
CA TYR A 98 -4.14 19.06 -19.02
C TYR A 98 -5.54 19.50 -19.47
N ARG A 99 -6.48 18.54 -19.55
CA ARG A 99 -7.86 18.84 -19.92
C ARG A 99 -8.57 19.68 -18.86
N LEU A 100 -8.36 19.40 -17.58
CA LEU A 100 -8.90 20.14 -16.45
C LEU A 100 -8.35 21.58 -16.46
N MET A 101 -7.04 21.73 -16.56
CA MET A 101 -6.37 23.02 -16.55
C MET A 101 -6.80 23.89 -17.74
N TRP A 102 -6.88 23.30 -18.93
CA TRP A 102 -7.40 24.01 -20.10
C TRP A 102 -8.86 24.44 -19.96
N LYS A 103 -9.71 23.52 -19.47
CA LYS A 103 -11.15 23.75 -19.39
C LYS A 103 -11.51 24.79 -18.32
N GLU A 104 -10.96 24.63 -17.13
CA GLU A 104 -11.34 25.42 -15.96
C GLU A 104 -10.48 26.68 -15.80
N GLU A 105 -9.16 26.59 -16.03
CA GLU A 105 -8.20 27.65 -15.78
C GLU A 105 -7.69 28.36 -17.05
N LYS A 106 -8.03 27.84 -18.24
CA LYS A 106 -7.56 28.36 -19.55
C LYS A 106 -6.03 28.36 -19.67
N LEU A 107 -5.36 27.42 -18.98
CA LEU A 107 -3.90 27.32 -19.00
C LEU A 107 -3.38 26.65 -20.25
N LEU A 108 -2.26 27.14 -20.73
CA LEU A 108 -1.50 26.51 -21.80
C LEU A 108 -0.82 25.23 -21.31
N PRO A 109 -0.44 24.30 -22.22
CA PRO A 109 0.28 23.09 -21.85
C PRO A 109 1.55 23.36 -21.03
N THR A 110 2.35 24.38 -21.38
CA THR A 110 3.58 24.76 -20.67
C THR A 110 3.33 25.28 -19.26
N GLU A 111 2.23 26.00 -19.04
CA GLU A 111 1.81 26.44 -17.71
C GLU A 111 1.33 25.24 -16.87
N THR A 112 0.68 24.28 -17.53
CA THR A 112 0.27 23.01 -16.91
C THR A 112 1.49 22.15 -16.54
N ASP A 113 2.53 22.14 -17.39
CA ASP A 113 3.80 21.44 -17.10
C ASP A 113 4.45 22.01 -15.82
N ALA A 114 4.47 23.35 -15.67
CA ALA A 114 4.98 23.98 -14.46
C ALA A 114 4.20 23.61 -13.20
N ILE A 115 2.87 23.43 -13.30
CA ILE A 115 2.03 22.94 -12.21
C ILE A 115 2.40 21.48 -11.88
N ILE A 116 2.54 20.64 -12.90
CA ILE A 116 2.90 19.22 -12.73
C ILE A 116 4.25 19.07 -12.04
N GLU A 117 5.29 19.79 -12.51
CA GLU A 117 6.62 19.79 -11.89
C GLU A 117 6.58 20.23 -10.42
N ASN A 118 5.78 21.25 -10.10
CA ASN A 118 5.62 21.70 -8.71
C ASN A 118 4.84 20.70 -7.86
N ILE A 119 3.80 20.04 -8.41
CA ILE A 119 3.07 18.97 -7.72
C ILE A 119 4.03 17.83 -7.39
N GLU A 120 4.87 17.41 -8.33
CA GLU A 120 5.87 16.36 -8.12
C GLU A 120 6.88 16.76 -7.05
N LYS A 121 7.41 17.98 -7.12
CA LYS A 121 8.37 18.51 -6.14
C LYS A 121 7.78 18.63 -4.74
N ILE A 122 6.57 19.19 -4.60
CA ILE A 122 5.88 19.29 -3.30
C ILE A 122 5.61 17.90 -2.73
N SER A 123 5.33 16.93 -3.58
CA SER A 123 5.04 15.55 -3.18
C SER A 123 6.29 14.77 -2.80
N GLU A 124 7.45 15.08 -3.36
CA GLU A 124 8.74 14.60 -2.85
C GLU A 124 9.00 15.11 -1.42
N GLU A 125 8.60 16.35 -1.12
CA GLU A 125 8.73 16.97 0.21
C GLU A 125 7.63 16.52 1.18
N LYS A 126 6.38 16.34 0.70
CA LYS A 126 5.21 15.90 1.46
C LYS A 126 4.66 14.58 0.91
N ASN A 127 5.45 13.52 0.97
CA ASN A 127 4.97 12.21 0.56
C ASN A 127 3.99 11.63 1.60
N LEU A 128 3.17 10.65 1.19
CA LEU A 128 2.22 9.98 2.08
C LEU A 128 2.86 9.53 3.41
N GLN A 129 4.12 9.09 3.38
CA GLN A 129 4.84 8.71 4.59
C GLN A 129 5.10 9.92 5.50
N GLY A 130 5.39 11.09 4.94
CA GLY A 130 5.53 12.34 5.69
C GLY A 130 4.22 12.76 6.35
N GLU A 131 3.10 12.72 5.63
CA GLU A 131 1.77 13.00 6.17
C GLU A 131 1.41 12.05 7.33
N ILE A 132 1.76 10.77 7.21
CA ILE A 132 1.56 9.78 8.28
C ILE A 132 2.46 10.06 9.48
N TYR A 133 3.74 10.41 9.27
CA TYR A 133 4.62 10.80 10.37
C TYR A 133 4.09 12.02 11.11
N GLU A 134 3.62 13.03 10.39
CA GLU A 134 3.03 14.24 10.98
C GLU A 134 1.76 13.89 11.77
N THR A 135 0.88 13.07 11.21
CA THR A 135 -0.34 12.61 11.87
C THR A 135 -0.01 11.84 13.17
N ILE A 136 0.92 10.91 13.12
CA ILE A 136 1.37 10.14 14.30
C ILE A 136 2.02 11.06 15.33
N TYR A 137 2.90 11.97 14.89
CA TYR A 137 3.57 12.91 15.77
C TYR A 137 2.57 13.82 16.49
N ASN A 138 1.61 14.39 15.77
CA ASN A 138 0.58 15.26 16.34
C ASN A 138 -0.27 14.53 17.38
N LYS A 139 -0.71 13.30 17.07
CA LYS A 139 -1.45 12.46 18.02
C LYS A 139 -0.62 12.09 19.25
N MET A 140 0.67 11.86 19.09
CA MET A 140 1.58 11.56 20.20
C MET A 140 1.78 12.76 21.16
N GLN A 141 1.53 13.98 20.71
CA GLN A 141 1.64 15.17 21.57
C GLN A 141 0.42 15.38 22.49
N ILE A 142 -0.64 14.61 22.34
CA ILE A 142 -1.87 14.75 23.12
C ILE A 142 -1.63 14.21 24.55
N GLY A 143 -1.72 15.09 25.55
CA GLY A 143 -1.56 14.75 26.95
C GLY A 143 -0.16 14.24 27.34
N ASP A 144 -0.05 13.67 28.53
CA ASP A 144 1.22 13.22 29.13
C ASP A 144 1.19 11.75 29.61
N LYS A 145 0.13 11.00 29.28
CA LYS A 145 -0.02 9.58 29.65
C LYS A 145 1.14 8.76 29.07
N LYS A 146 1.95 8.17 29.96
CA LYS A 146 3.18 7.45 29.60
C LYS A 146 2.93 5.97 29.29
N GLU A 147 2.01 5.34 30.01
CA GLU A 147 1.68 3.93 29.86
C GLU A 147 0.33 3.76 29.19
N SER A 148 0.23 2.78 28.30
CA SER A 148 -1.01 2.43 27.64
C SER A 148 -1.68 1.29 28.38
N ASP A 149 -2.89 1.53 28.86
CA ASP A 149 -3.71 0.49 29.51
C ASP A 149 -4.15 -0.57 28.51
N TYR A 150 -4.37 -0.17 27.26
CA TYR A 150 -4.71 -1.10 26.18
C TYR A 150 -3.55 -2.07 25.88
N LEU A 151 -2.33 -1.56 25.74
CA LEU A 151 -1.15 -2.42 25.56
C LEU A 151 -0.94 -3.36 26.74
N ASN A 152 -1.12 -2.88 27.96
CA ASN A 152 -1.03 -3.70 29.16
C ASN A 152 -2.09 -4.81 29.15
N SER A 153 -3.32 -4.51 28.74
CA SER A 153 -4.39 -5.49 28.55
C SER A 153 -4.04 -6.52 27.48
N LEU A 154 -3.49 -6.10 26.34
CA LEU A 154 -3.02 -7.01 25.30
C LEU A 154 -1.93 -7.96 25.79
N TYR A 155 -0.94 -7.46 26.54
CA TYR A 155 0.09 -8.31 27.15
C TYR A 155 -0.46 -9.28 28.19
N ALA A 156 -1.47 -8.88 28.97
CA ALA A 156 -2.14 -9.78 29.93
C ALA A 156 -2.87 -10.93 29.22
N ILE A 157 -3.54 -10.66 28.10
CA ILE A 157 -4.28 -11.67 27.33
C ILE A 157 -3.33 -12.53 26.49
N TYR A 158 -2.37 -11.90 25.79
CA TYR A 158 -1.48 -12.52 24.82
C TYR A 158 0.00 -12.23 25.15
N PRO A 159 0.56 -12.80 26.22
CA PRO A 159 1.90 -12.46 26.71
C PRO A 159 3.02 -12.87 25.75
N ASN A 160 2.75 -13.77 24.82
CA ASN A 160 3.76 -14.28 23.87
C ASN A 160 3.84 -13.44 22.58
N ILE A 161 2.95 -12.44 22.40
CA ILE A 161 2.98 -11.55 21.23
C ILE A 161 3.84 -10.33 21.57
N GLN A 162 4.76 -10.00 20.68
CA GLN A 162 5.62 -8.80 20.79
C GLN A 162 4.82 -7.57 20.33
N TRP A 163 3.88 -7.10 21.17
CA TRP A 163 2.91 -6.06 20.80
C TRP A 163 3.54 -4.73 20.39
N LYS A 164 4.57 -4.26 21.12
CA LYS A 164 5.24 -3.01 20.82
C LYS A 164 5.94 -3.07 19.46
N GLU A 165 6.66 -4.14 19.21
CA GLU A 165 7.38 -4.38 17.95
C GLU A 165 6.42 -4.59 16.78
N LEU A 166 5.31 -5.32 17.02
CA LEU A 166 4.26 -5.55 16.03
C LEU A 166 3.60 -4.23 15.62
N LEU A 167 3.13 -3.46 16.59
CA LEU A 167 2.48 -2.18 16.33
C LEU A 167 3.47 -1.16 15.74
N HIS A 168 4.74 -1.16 16.17
CA HIS A 168 5.80 -0.37 15.53
C HIS A 168 5.90 -0.70 14.04
N ASN A 169 5.94 -1.98 13.70
CA ASN A 169 6.02 -2.41 12.30
C ASN A 169 4.79 -1.99 11.49
N ILE A 170 3.60 -2.03 12.08
CA ILE A 170 2.34 -1.67 11.42
C ILE A 170 2.20 -0.15 11.28
N ILE A 171 2.46 0.59 12.35
CA ILE A 171 2.14 2.03 12.44
C ILE A 171 3.20 2.88 11.76
N LEU A 172 4.49 2.58 11.92
CA LEU A 172 5.55 3.47 11.45
C LEU A 172 5.97 3.17 10.01
N PRO A 173 6.18 4.21 9.18
CA PRO A 173 6.85 4.07 7.89
C PRO A 173 8.28 3.50 8.04
N LYS A 174 8.87 3.05 6.93
CA LYS A 174 10.27 2.59 6.86
C LYS A 174 10.64 1.48 7.85
N THR A 175 9.71 0.60 8.15
CA THR A 175 9.96 -0.62 8.90
C THR A 175 10.19 -1.80 7.98
N LYS A 176 10.54 -2.96 8.56
CA LYS A 176 10.74 -4.19 7.78
C LYS A 176 9.49 -4.53 6.95
N PRO A 177 9.62 -4.82 5.64
CA PRO A 177 8.49 -5.12 4.77
C PRO A 177 7.84 -6.44 5.15
N MET A 178 6.63 -6.37 5.71
CA MET A 178 5.88 -7.49 6.24
C MET A 178 4.39 -7.34 5.96
N PHE A 179 3.68 -8.46 5.95
CA PHE A 179 2.22 -8.50 6.05
C PHE A 179 1.81 -9.35 7.24
N HIS A 180 0.69 -9.00 7.85
CA HIS A 180 0.25 -9.59 9.11
C HIS A 180 -1.10 -10.27 8.92
N ILE A 181 -1.23 -11.48 9.47
CA ILE A 181 -2.49 -12.23 9.52
C ILE A 181 -2.86 -12.45 10.97
N PHE A 182 -3.91 -11.77 11.43
CA PHE A 182 -4.52 -11.99 12.72
C PHE A 182 -5.58 -13.09 12.59
N TYR A 183 -5.48 -14.15 13.38
CA TYR A 183 -6.45 -15.23 13.31
C TYR A 183 -6.85 -15.72 14.71
N ASP A 184 -8.07 -16.24 14.85
CA ASP A 184 -8.62 -16.66 16.15
C ASP A 184 -9.07 -18.13 16.20
N ASP A 185 -8.84 -18.89 15.15
CA ASP A 185 -9.24 -20.29 15.03
C ASP A 185 -10.76 -20.52 15.21
N GLY A 186 -11.57 -19.53 14.82
CA GLY A 186 -13.03 -19.58 14.91
C GLY A 186 -13.61 -19.32 16.30
N VAL A 187 -12.76 -18.93 17.26
CA VAL A 187 -13.19 -18.72 18.65
C VAL A 187 -14.08 -17.50 18.81
N GLY A 188 -13.76 -16.39 18.12
CA GLY A 188 -14.49 -15.10 18.24
C GLY A 188 -14.26 -14.40 19.58
N GLY A 189 -14.69 -13.12 19.69
CA GLY A 189 -14.58 -12.33 20.92
C GLY A 189 -13.14 -12.16 21.46
N THR A 190 -12.18 -12.12 20.57
CA THR A 190 -10.75 -12.16 20.87
C THR A 190 -10.07 -10.77 20.80
N GLY A 191 -10.82 -9.72 20.42
CA GLY A 191 -10.32 -8.35 20.31
C GLY A 191 -9.68 -8.01 18.96
N LYS A 192 -9.74 -8.90 17.94
CA LYS A 192 -9.22 -8.60 16.58
C LYS A 192 -9.81 -7.32 16.01
N SER A 193 -11.14 -7.23 15.90
CA SER A 193 -11.81 -6.08 15.29
C SER A 193 -11.55 -4.80 16.07
N THR A 194 -11.52 -4.85 17.40
CA THR A 194 -11.15 -3.70 18.25
C THR A 194 -9.73 -3.21 17.94
N LEU A 195 -8.76 -4.12 17.78
CA LEU A 195 -7.40 -3.75 17.40
C LEU A 195 -7.35 -3.08 16.02
N LEU A 196 -8.09 -3.61 15.04
CA LEU A 196 -8.13 -3.03 13.69
C LEU A 196 -8.77 -1.63 13.68
N GLU A 197 -9.83 -1.42 14.47
CA GLU A 197 -10.44 -0.10 14.68
C GLU A 197 -9.46 0.90 15.31
N ILE A 198 -8.67 0.47 16.29
CA ILE A 198 -7.64 1.31 16.92
C ILE A 198 -6.57 1.71 15.90
N LEU A 199 -6.10 0.76 15.10
CA LEU A 199 -5.13 1.04 14.04
C LEU A 199 -5.68 2.02 13.02
N THR A 200 -6.96 1.89 12.65
CA THR A 200 -7.66 2.85 11.79
C THR A 200 -7.72 4.23 12.43
N LYS A 201 -8.08 4.33 13.70
CA LYS A 201 -8.08 5.62 14.44
C LYS A 201 -6.69 6.24 14.53
N ILE A 202 -5.62 5.44 14.70
CA ILE A 202 -4.24 5.93 14.77
C ILE A 202 -3.81 6.54 13.45
N VAL A 203 -4.04 5.84 12.35
CA VAL A 203 -3.57 6.23 11.01
C VAL A 203 -4.48 7.29 10.38
N GLY A 204 -5.79 7.21 10.60
CA GLY A 204 -6.84 8.00 9.94
C GLY A 204 -7.61 7.17 8.92
N GLU A 205 -8.93 7.25 8.93
CA GLU A 205 -9.80 6.47 8.03
C GLU A 205 -9.50 6.75 6.54
N GLU A 206 -9.15 7.98 6.22
CA GLU A 206 -8.80 8.42 4.88
C GLU A 206 -7.58 7.69 4.31
N PHE A 207 -6.69 7.17 5.17
CA PHE A 207 -5.49 6.43 4.77
C PHE A 207 -5.65 4.91 4.82
N VAL A 208 -6.86 4.42 5.08
CA VAL A 208 -7.14 2.98 5.17
C VAL A 208 -7.89 2.49 3.93
N SER A 209 -7.55 1.30 3.44
CA SER A 209 -8.31 0.53 2.45
C SER A 209 -8.74 -0.82 3.02
N ASN A 210 -9.75 -1.44 2.39
CA ASN A 210 -10.35 -2.69 2.88
C ASN A 210 -10.33 -3.77 1.79
N VAL A 211 -9.16 -4.06 1.24
CA VAL A 211 -9.01 -5.12 0.23
C VAL A 211 -8.75 -6.45 0.93
N LEU A 212 -9.60 -7.43 0.68
CA LEU A 212 -9.52 -8.75 1.27
C LEU A 212 -8.41 -9.59 0.62
N LEU A 213 -7.89 -10.55 1.37
CA LEU A 213 -6.80 -11.42 0.93
C LEU A 213 -7.16 -12.25 -0.31
N ASP A 214 -8.40 -12.70 -0.44
CA ASP A 214 -8.91 -13.46 -1.58
C ASP A 214 -9.09 -12.61 -2.85
N GLN A 215 -9.17 -11.28 -2.70
CA GLN A 215 -9.31 -10.36 -3.81
C GLN A 215 -8.00 -10.04 -4.53
N PHE A 216 -6.86 -10.50 -4.02
CA PHE A 216 -5.54 -10.24 -4.63
C PHE A 216 -5.36 -10.85 -6.03
N GLY A 217 -6.30 -11.67 -6.49
CA GLY A 217 -6.40 -12.11 -7.88
C GLY A 217 -6.95 -11.08 -8.86
N ASN A 218 -7.60 -10.05 -8.36
CA ASN A 218 -8.29 -9.04 -9.16
C ASN A 218 -7.48 -7.75 -9.24
N ARG A 219 -6.83 -7.48 -10.37
CA ARG A 219 -6.00 -6.28 -10.56
C ARG A 219 -6.76 -4.96 -10.45
N PHE A 220 -8.08 -4.96 -10.67
CA PHE A 220 -8.91 -3.76 -10.55
C PHE A 220 -9.05 -3.28 -9.10
N ILE A 221 -9.02 -4.21 -8.13
CA ILE A 221 -9.22 -3.89 -6.72
C ILE A 221 -8.05 -3.08 -6.13
N PHE A 222 -6.86 -3.20 -6.70
CA PHE A 222 -5.67 -2.53 -6.19
C PHE A 222 -5.74 -1.01 -6.33
N SER A 223 -6.63 -0.49 -7.21
CA SER A 223 -6.90 0.95 -7.28
C SER A 223 -7.43 1.51 -5.95
N ASN A 224 -8.06 0.68 -5.11
CA ASN A 224 -8.54 1.09 -3.79
C ASN A 224 -7.42 1.29 -2.77
N MET A 225 -6.23 0.77 -3.03
CA MET A 225 -5.05 0.94 -2.16
C MET A 225 -4.19 2.16 -2.55
N LEU A 226 -4.48 2.82 -3.68
CA LEU A 226 -3.72 3.98 -4.12
C LEU A 226 -3.89 5.15 -3.14
N GLY A 227 -2.77 5.73 -2.69
CA GLY A 227 -2.79 6.82 -1.71
C GLY A 227 -3.22 6.36 -0.31
N LYS A 228 -3.23 5.05 -0.05
CA LYS A 228 -3.52 4.48 1.27
C LYS A 228 -2.23 4.03 1.94
N TYR A 229 -2.23 4.14 3.26
CA TYR A 229 -1.10 3.76 4.09
C TYR A 229 -1.26 2.38 4.72
N LEU A 230 -2.50 1.99 4.98
CA LEU A 230 -2.85 0.73 5.60
C LEU A 230 -3.96 0.04 4.80
N ASN A 231 -3.80 -1.25 4.55
CA ASN A 231 -4.87 -2.09 4.04
C ASN A 231 -5.30 -3.05 5.14
N ILE A 232 -6.57 -3.00 5.51
CA ILE A 232 -7.16 -3.87 6.54
C ILE A 232 -8.21 -4.74 5.86
N GLY A 233 -7.83 -5.96 5.48
CA GLY A 233 -8.76 -6.96 4.99
C GLY A 233 -9.37 -7.73 6.17
N ASP A 234 -10.53 -7.32 6.64
CA ASP A 234 -11.27 -8.03 7.69
C ASP A 234 -12.26 -9.02 7.09
N ASP A 235 -12.58 -10.07 7.84
CA ASP A 235 -13.51 -11.15 7.46
C ASP A 235 -13.12 -11.84 6.14
N ASN A 236 -11.85 -12.19 6.01
CA ASN A 236 -11.38 -12.99 4.89
C ASN A 236 -12.08 -14.36 4.93
N GLY A 237 -12.82 -14.65 3.87
CA GLY A 237 -13.62 -15.88 3.74
C GLY A 237 -12.79 -17.16 3.91
N LYS A 238 -13.46 -18.30 3.90
CA LYS A 238 -12.81 -19.62 3.92
C LYS A 238 -12.05 -19.85 2.63
N ASN A 239 -10.81 -19.38 2.54
CA ASN A 239 -9.91 -19.70 1.44
C ASN A 239 -8.93 -20.77 1.88
N ASP A 240 -8.96 -21.87 1.18
CA ASP A 240 -8.11 -23.03 1.47
C ASP A 240 -6.62 -22.74 1.23
N GLU A 241 -6.28 -21.77 0.39
CA GLU A 241 -4.89 -21.45 0.01
C GLU A 241 -4.69 -19.96 -0.23
N LEU A 242 -3.56 -19.43 0.22
CA LEU A 242 -3.14 -18.06 -0.07
C LEU A 242 -2.85 -17.89 -1.57
N GLN A 243 -3.72 -17.15 -2.27
CA GLN A 243 -3.62 -16.94 -3.71
C GLN A 243 -2.80 -15.69 -4.06
N ASN A 244 -2.31 -15.65 -5.32
CA ASN A 244 -1.60 -14.48 -5.88
C ASN A 244 -0.46 -13.93 -5.02
N VAL A 245 0.24 -14.83 -4.39
CA VAL A 245 1.37 -14.59 -3.49
C VAL A 245 2.44 -13.71 -4.15
N GLY A 246 2.63 -13.81 -5.45
CA GLY A 246 3.57 -12.99 -6.22
C GLY A 246 3.25 -11.50 -6.13
N THR A 247 1.98 -11.14 -6.33
CA THR A 247 1.50 -9.76 -6.25
C THR A 247 1.57 -9.23 -4.81
N LEU A 248 1.15 -10.05 -3.83
CA LEU A 248 1.26 -9.69 -2.42
C LEU A 248 2.72 -9.42 -2.02
N LYS A 249 3.65 -10.29 -2.43
CA LYS A 249 5.11 -10.07 -2.20
C LYS A 249 5.59 -8.76 -2.81
N SER A 250 5.15 -8.44 -4.02
CA SER A 250 5.54 -7.20 -4.71
C SER A 250 5.02 -5.96 -4.00
N ILE A 251 3.75 -5.97 -3.58
CA ILE A 251 3.15 -4.87 -2.80
C ILE A 251 3.89 -4.69 -1.46
N VAL A 252 4.08 -5.76 -0.71
CA VAL A 252 4.75 -5.72 0.61
C VAL A 252 6.18 -5.20 0.53
N THR A 253 6.88 -5.47 -0.57
CA THR A 253 8.27 -4.98 -0.77
C THR A 253 8.35 -3.62 -1.45
N GLY A 254 7.21 -2.98 -1.74
CA GLY A 254 7.18 -1.70 -2.43
C GLY A 254 7.64 -1.77 -3.89
N ASN A 255 7.58 -2.94 -4.52
CA ASN A 255 7.84 -3.06 -5.95
C ASN A 255 6.66 -2.51 -6.75
N ARG A 256 6.94 -2.07 -7.99
CA ARG A 256 5.87 -1.64 -8.90
C ARG A 256 4.96 -2.82 -9.24
N VAL A 257 3.67 -2.55 -9.29
CA VAL A 257 2.63 -3.48 -9.72
C VAL A 257 1.76 -2.82 -10.79
N THR A 258 1.32 -3.59 -11.76
CA THR A 258 0.38 -3.11 -12.77
C THR A 258 -1.03 -3.13 -12.19
N ILE A 259 -1.70 -2.00 -12.25
CA ILE A 259 -3.10 -1.85 -11.85
C ILE A 259 -3.96 -1.65 -13.08
N ASP A 260 -4.99 -2.46 -13.20
CA ASP A 260 -6.02 -2.29 -14.22
C ASP A 260 -7.08 -1.31 -13.70
N ARG A 261 -7.53 -0.41 -14.56
CA ARG A 261 -8.59 0.55 -14.26
C ARG A 261 -9.69 0.46 -15.30
N LYS A 262 -10.94 0.51 -14.87
CA LYS A 262 -12.07 0.39 -15.79
C LYS A 262 -12.07 1.52 -16.81
N ASN A 263 -12.03 1.17 -18.10
CA ASN A 263 -12.04 2.09 -19.24
C ASN A 263 -10.84 3.07 -19.32
N ILE A 264 -9.73 2.75 -18.64
CA ILE A 264 -8.50 3.57 -18.63
C ILE A 264 -7.31 2.60 -18.79
N ASN A 265 -6.25 3.06 -19.44
CA ASN A 265 -5.04 2.24 -19.61
C ASN A 265 -4.49 1.78 -18.24
N PRO A 266 -3.97 0.55 -18.16
CA PRO A 266 -3.24 0.08 -16.98
C PRO A 266 -2.09 1.03 -16.64
N ILE A 267 -1.79 1.13 -15.35
CA ILE A 267 -0.65 1.92 -14.86
C ILE A 267 0.27 1.04 -14.01
N GLU A 268 1.56 1.35 -14.04
CA GLU A 268 2.53 0.78 -13.12
C GLU A 268 2.77 1.73 -11.97
N VAL A 269 2.46 1.28 -10.76
CA VAL A 269 2.53 2.08 -9.53
C VAL A 269 3.13 1.29 -8.39
N ARG A 270 3.58 1.99 -7.37
CA ARG A 270 3.89 1.40 -6.07
C ARG A 270 2.70 1.56 -5.14
N ILE A 271 2.38 0.50 -4.40
CA ILE A 271 1.37 0.53 -3.34
C ILE A 271 2.12 0.52 -2.01
N PHE A 272 1.95 1.57 -1.22
CA PHE A 272 2.60 1.70 0.09
C PHE A 272 1.79 1.14 1.23
N ALA A 273 0.52 0.81 0.98
CA ALA A 273 -0.36 0.30 2.01
C ALA A 273 0.24 -0.96 2.65
N LYS A 274 0.51 -0.88 3.94
CA LYS A 274 0.90 -2.03 4.75
C LYS A 274 -0.26 -3.00 4.83
N GLN A 275 0.02 -4.29 4.74
CA GLN A 275 -0.99 -5.31 4.55
C GLN A 275 -1.33 -6.01 5.85
N LEU A 276 -2.56 -5.81 6.33
CA LEU A 276 -3.13 -6.48 7.50
C LEU A 276 -4.37 -7.26 7.08
N PHE A 277 -4.46 -8.49 7.55
CA PHE A 277 -5.61 -9.34 7.29
C PHE A 277 -6.11 -9.93 8.61
N ALA A 278 -7.43 -9.96 8.79
CA ALA A 278 -8.05 -10.69 9.87
C ALA A 278 -8.87 -11.86 9.31
N THR A 279 -8.78 -12.99 9.94
CA THR A 279 -9.48 -14.21 9.53
C THR A 279 -9.84 -15.05 10.73
N ASN A 280 -10.89 -15.84 10.61
CA ASN A 280 -11.25 -16.82 11.63
C ASN A 280 -10.47 -18.11 11.48
N ILE A 281 -10.07 -18.44 10.25
CA ILE A 281 -9.29 -19.65 9.96
C ILE A 281 -8.07 -19.24 9.15
N LEU A 282 -6.89 -19.67 9.59
CA LEU A 282 -5.65 -19.38 8.89
C LEU A 282 -5.68 -20.06 7.50
N PRO A 283 -5.50 -19.31 6.40
CA PRO A 283 -5.39 -19.90 5.07
C PRO A 283 -4.15 -20.80 4.99
N TYR A 284 -4.19 -21.78 4.11
CA TYR A 284 -3.00 -22.57 3.84
C TYR A 284 -1.92 -21.69 3.19
N ILE A 285 -0.76 -21.69 3.82
CA ILE A 285 0.40 -20.91 3.37
C ILE A 285 1.47 -21.88 2.91
N ASP A 286 2.04 -21.64 1.75
CA ASP A 286 3.17 -22.43 1.28
C ASP A 286 4.44 -22.09 2.10
N PHE A 287 4.68 -22.84 3.15
CA PHE A 287 5.85 -22.69 4.02
C PHE A 287 7.18 -22.97 3.33
N THR A 288 7.18 -23.56 2.12
CA THR A 288 8.39 -23.76 1.33
C THR A 288 8.75 -22.52 0.49
N ASP A 289 7.85 -21.55 0.33
CA ASP A 289 8.16 -20.26 -0.27
C ASP A 289 8.87 -19.35 0.76
N GLY A 290 10.19 -19.40 0.77
CA GLY A 290 11.00 -18.54 1.64
C GLY A 290 10.77 -17.03 1.41
N GLY A 291 10.26 -16.64 0.24
CA GLY A 291 9.88 -15.26 -0.06
C GLY A 291 8.64 -14.82 0.73
N VAL A 292 7.67 -15.71 0.91
CA VAL A 292 6.50 -15.50 1.77
C VAL A 292 6.91 -15.53 3.22
N MET A 293 7.57 -16.60 3.65
CA MET A 293 7.84 -16.87 5.06
C MET A 293 8.64 -15.77 5.76
N ARG A 294 9.54 -15.10 5.06
CA ARG A 294 10.30 -13.97 5.63
C ARG A 294 9.51 -12.66 5.74
N ARG A 295 8.34 -12.56 5.11
CA ARG A 295 7.48 -11.36 5.09
C ARG A 295 6.16 -11.55 5.83
N LEU A 296 5.80 -12.77 6.08
CA LEU A 296 4.58 -13.12 6.79
C LEU A 296 4.79 -13.01 8.29
N ASN A 297 3.83 -12.41 8.99
CA ASN A 297 3.70 -12.50 10.43
C ASN A 297 2.30 -13.01 10.78
N ILE A 298 2.23 -14.18 11.39
CA ILE A 298 0.98 -14.78 11.87
C ILE A 298 0.81 -14.40 13.34
N VAL A 299 -0.31 -13.79 13.66
CA VAL A 299 -0.65 -13.30 15.00
C VAL A 299 -1.84 -14.11 15.55
N PRO A 300 -1.60 -15.11 16.38
CA PRO A 300 -2.68 -15.93 16.95
C PRO A 300 -3.38 -15.16 18.07
N MET A 301 -4.62 -14.74 17.81
CA MET A 301 -5.51 -14.11 18.79
C MET A 301 -6.66 -15.07 19.13
N ASN A 302 -6.33 -16.22 19.69
CA ASN A 302 -7.25 -17.34 19.92
C ASN A 302 -7.75 -17.47 21.36
N LYS A 303 -7.65 -16.42 22.17
CA LYS A 303 -8.20 -16.38 23.52
C LYS A 303 -9.40 -15.45 23.58
N VAL A 304 -10.51 -15.94 24.11
CA VAL A 304 -11.68 -15.10 24.40
C VAL A 304 -11.32 -14.09 25.48
N ILE A 305 -11.65 -12.83 25.25
CA ILE A 305 -11.51 -11.81 26.29
C ILE A 305 -12.61 -12.05 27.34
N PRO A 306 -12.26 -12.25 28.62
CA PRO A 306 -13.23 -12.45 29.68
C PRO A 306 -14.23 -11.29 29.75
N LYS A 307 -15.51 -11.58 29.98
CA LYS A 307 -16.58 -10.56 30.01
C LYS A 307 -16.41 -9.53 31.14
N ASP A 308 -15.71 -9.89 32.19
CA ASP A 308 -15.34 -9.04 33.32
C ASP A 308 -14.09 -8.19 33.05
N MET A 309 -13.35 -8.50 32.00
CA MET A 309 -12.20 -7.73 31.55
C MET A 309 -12.64 -6.67 30.54
N CYS A 310 -13.04 -5.50 31.05
CA CYS A 310 -13.30 -4.36 30.17
C CYS A 310 -11.97 -3.90 29.55
N LEU A 311 -11.88 -3.96 28.22
CA LEU A 311 -10.80 -3.25 27.53
C LEU A 311 -10.98 -1.74 27.79
N PRO A 312 -9.90 -0.99 27.99
CA PRO A 312 -10.00 0.45 28.22
C PRO A 312 -10.65 1.15 27.03
N GLU A 313 -11.34 2.25 27.30
CA GLU A 313 -11.85 3.13 26.27
C GLU A 313 -10.66 3.74 25.49
N ILE A 314 -10.78 3.76 24.17
CA ILE A 314 -9.73 4.26 23.30
C ILE A 314 -10.06 5.69 22.89
N ASP A 315 -9.66 6.59 23.76
CA ASP A 315 -9.65 8.02 23.52
C ASP A 315 -8.30 8.51 22.94
N ASP A 316 -8.18 9.79 22.68
CA ASP A 316 -6.96 10.37 22.13
C ASP A 316 -5.76 10.26 23.09
N TYR A 317 -6.00 10.26 24.41
CA TYR A 317 -4.95 10.09 25.42
C TYR A 317 -4.39 8.66 25.40
N GLU A 318 -5.26 7.66 25.23
CA GLU A 318 -4.86 6.27 25.11
C GLU A 318 -4.11 6.03 23.79
N ILE A 319 -4.57 6.61 22.68
CA ILE A 319 -3.87 6.58 21.38
C ILE A 319 -2.47 7.19 21.53
N SER A 320 -2.35 8.33 22.18
CA SER A 320 -1.06 8.98 22.44
C SER A 320 -0.14 8.07 23.28
N ALA A 321 -0.67 7.43 24.31
CA ALA A 321 0.09 6.50 25.15
C ALA A 321 0.56 5.28 24.35
N ILE A 322 -0.30 4.69 23.49
CA ILE A 322 0.10 3.61 22.58
C ILE A 322 1.26 4.06 21.72
N LEU A 323 1.15 5.20 21.03
CA LEU A 323 2.17 5.72 20.12
C LEU A 323 3.51 5.96 20.83
N ARG A 324 3.51 6.57 22.01
CA ARG A 324 4.74 6.78 22.81
C ARG A 324 5.43 5.47 23.19
N ASN A 325 4.66 4.42 23.40
CA ASN A 325 5.21 3.10 23.76
C ASN A 325 5.78 2.35 22.55
N VAL A 326 5.25 2.58 21.34
CA VAL A 326 5.64 1.81 20.15
C VAL A 326 6.67 2.50 19.27
N ILE A 327 6.80 3.84 19.32
CA ILE A 327 7.66 4.60 18.40
C ILE A 327 9.14 4.21 18.50
N PHE A 328 9.60 3.82 19.69
CA PHE A 328 10.98 3.42 19.94
C PHE A 328 11.17 1.91 20.08
N ALA A 329 10.15 1.12 19.73
CA ALA A 329 10.28 -0.32 19.76
C ALA A 329 11.29 -0.81 18.73
N ARG A 330 11.82 -2.01 18.95
CA ARG A 330 12.76 -2.66 18.02
C ARG A 330 11.99 -3.23 16.81
N ASP A 331 12.74 -3.56 15.78
CA ASP A 331 12.18 -4.31 14.65
C ASP A 331 11.61 -5.65 15.10
N LEU A 332 10.43 -5.96 14.57
CA LEU A 332 9.74 -7.21 14.86
C LEU A 332 10.56 -8.41 14.40
N THR A 333 10.77 -9.35 15.31
CA THR A 333 11.40 -10.64 15.02
C THR A 333 10.33 -11.69 14.76
N ILE A 334 10.28 -12.22 13.54
CA ILE A 334 9.32 -13.24 13.16
C ILE A 334 9.87 -14.63 13.51
N ASN A 335 9.03 -15.45 14.13
CA ASN A 335 9.28 -16.88 14.30
C ASN A 335 8.00 -17.70 14.01
N ASN A 336 7.39 -17.48 12.83
CA ASN A 336 6.09 -18.07 12.47
C ASN A 336 6.20 -19.32 11.61
N ASN A 337 7.40 -19.75 11.25
CA ASN A 337 7.61 -20.93 10.42
C ASN A 337 6.93 -22.17 11.01
N GLU A 338 7.04 -22.33 12.32
CA GLU A 338 6.44 -23.45 13.02
C GLU A 338 4.92 -23.47 12.89
N LEU A 339 4.28 -22.32 13.11
CA LEU A 339 2.82 -22.22 13.04
C LEU A 339 2.30 -22.46 11.62
N ALA A 340 2.93 -21.86 10.60
CA ALA A 340 2.58 -22.10 9.20
C ALA A 340 2.75 -23.58 8.79
N ILE A 341 3.77 -24.24 9.32
CA ILE A 341 4.02 -25.67 9.07
C ILE A 341 2.95 -26.51 9.77
N THR A 342 2.74 -26.30 11.07
CA THR A 342 1.86 -27.15 11.89
C THR A 342 0.39 -27.00 11.55
N THR A 343 -0.03 -25.86 11.00
CA THR A 343 -1.41 -25.67 10.48
C THR A 343 -1.60 -26.22 9.09
N SER A 344 -0.54 -26.60 8.38
CA SER A 344 -0.64 -27.09 7.00
C SER A 344 -1.34 -28.45 6.91
N PRO A 345 -2.17 -28.68 5.87
CA PRO A 345 -2.82 -29.97 5.66
C PRO A 345 -1.85 -31.14 5.57
N ILE A 346 -0.68 -30.94 4.98
CA ILE A 346 0.33 -31.99 4.86
C ILE A 346 0.96 -32.37 6.20
N TYR A 347 1.20 -31.40 7.09
CA TYR A 347 1.68 -31.69 8.43
C TYR A 347 0.64 -32.49 9.23
N ARG A 348 -0.63 -32.03 9.24
CA ARG A 348 -1.76 -32.73 9.88
C ARG A 348 -1.89 -34.17 9.38
N PHE A 349 -1.78 -34.35 8.06
CA PHE A 349 -1.78 -35.68 7.45
C PHE A 349 -0.64 -36.56 7.97
N TYR A 350 0.59 -36.03 8.07
CA TYR A 350 1.76 -36.79 8.52
C TYR A 350 1.68 -37.18 10.01
N VAL A 351 1.11 -36.31 10.83
CA VAL A 351 0.94 -36.59 12.26
C VAL A 351 -0.15 -37.63 12.54
N GLN A 352 -1.16 -37.71 11.66
CA GLN A 352 -2.34 -38.57 11.82
C GLN A 352 -2.28 -39.88 11.02
N THR A 353 -1.29 -40.08 10.18
CA THR A 353 -1.29 -41.18 9.22
C THR A 353 -0.04 -42.03 9.34
N GLU A 354 -0.23 -43.30 9.69
CA GLU A 354 0.79 -44.31 9.59
C GLU A 354 1.12 -44.58 8.10
N GLN A 355 2.42 -44.74 7.78
CA GLN A 355 2.90 -44.99 6.42
C GLN A 355 2.30 -44.01 5.37
N PRO A 356 2.62 -42.70 5.48
CA PRO A 356 2.09 -41.69 4.58
C PRO A 356 2.45 -41.94 3.12
N SER A 357 1.46 -41.90 2.24
CA SER A 357 1.61 -42.01 0.79
C SER A 357 0.75 -40.94 0.08
N TYR A 358 1.07 -40.64 -1.17
CA TYR A 358 0.30 -39.66 -1.95
C TYR A 358 -1.18 -40.03 -2.10
N ILE A 359 -1.48 -41.31 -2.28
CA ILE A 359 -2.87 -41.82 -2.41
C ILE A 359 -3.64 -41.56 -1.09
N LYS A 360 -3.03 -41.90 0.06
CA LYS A 360 -3.62 -41.61 1.38
C LYS A 360 -3.81 -40.11 1.58
N TYR A 361 -2.86 -39.27 1.12
CA TYR A 361 -2.97 -37.83 1.19
C TYR A 361 -4.12 -37.28 0.35
N GLN A 362 -4.35 -37.82 -0.87
CA GLN A 362 -5.51 -37.45 -1.68
C GLN A 362 -6.83 -37.74 -0.96
N SER A 363 -6.96 -38.92 -0.38
CA SER A 363 -8.13 -39.30 0.42
C SER A 363 -8.29 -38.43 1.67
N PHE A 364 -7.21 -38.11 2.35
CA PHE A 364 -7.21 -37.20 3.50
C PHE A 364 -7.71 -35.80 3.10
N CYS A 365 -7.21 -35.24 2.01
CA CYS A 365 -7.65 -33.93 1.51
C CYS A 365 -9.14 -33.94 1.16
N GLN A 366 -9.60 -34.98 0.46
CA GLN A 366 -11.00 -35.13 0.07
C GLN A 366 -11.92 -35.22 1.30
N ASN A 367 -11.54 -35.99 2.32
CA ASN A 367 -12.33 -36.17 3.54
C ASN A 367 -12.38 -34.92 4.42
N ASN A 368 -11.37 -34.05 4.35
CA ASN A 368 -11.27 -32.86 5.17
C ASN A 368 -11.55 -31.56 4.37
N GLY A 369 -11.94 -31.63 3.11
CA GLY A 369 -12.26 -30.48 2.29
C GLY A 369 -11.02 -29.66 1.88
N PHE A 370 -9.82 -30.22 1.92
CA PHE A 370 -8.61 -29.54 1.50
C PHE A 370 -8.36 -29.70 -0.01
N ARG A 371 -7.80 -28.66 -0.62
CA ARG A 371 -7.30 -28.77 -1.99
C ARG A 371 -6.06 -29.65 -2.01
N CYS A 372 -6.11 -30.75 -2.75
CA CYS A 372 -4.98 -31.65 -2.87
C CYS A 372 -3.89 -31.05 -3.78
N MET A 373 -2.65 -31.02 -3.32
CA MET A 373 -1.50 -30.66 -4.15
C MET A 373 -1.14 -31.80 -5.13
N ASN A 374 -0.41 -31.49 -6.18
CA ASN A 374 0.11 -32.49 -7.11
C ASN A 374 1.19 -33.36 -6.45
N ILE A 375 1.50 -34.51 -7.07
CA ILE A 375 2.44 -35.49 -6.53
C ILE A 375 3.85 -34.93 -6.32
N ILE A 376 4.32 -34.08 -7.24
CA ILE A 376 5.67 -33.48 -7.16
C ILE A 376 5.78 -32.58 -5.92
N ASN A 377 4.80 -31.71 -5.74
CA ASN A 377 4.76 -30.83 -4.57
C ASN A 377 4.59 -31.61 -3.27
N PHE A 378 3.80 -32.69 -3.29
CA PHE A 378 3.65 -33.58 -2.15
C PHE A 378 5.00 -34.23 -1.77
N GLU A 379 5.77 -34.73 -2.71
CA GLU A 379 7.08 -35.36 -2.44
C GLU A 379 8.06 -34.36 -1.83
N VAL A 380 8.16 -33.14 -2.41
CA VAL A 380 9.04 -32.08 -1.89
C VAL A 380 8.65 -31.69 -0.46
N LYS A 381 7.37 -31.42 -0.23
CA LYS A 381 6.88 -30.99 1.09
C LYS A 381 6.94 -32.13 2.11
N SER A 382 6.70 -33.35 1.68
CA SER A 382 6.83 -34.56 2.51
C SER A 382 8.24 -34.73 3.09
N LYS A 383 9.26 -34.50 2.27
CA LYS A 383 10.64 -34.54 2.72
C LYS A 383 10.90 -33.49 3.82
N PHE A 384 10.42 -32.25 3.60
CA PHE A 384 10.54 -31.17 4.56
C PHE A 384 9.79 -31.47 5.87
N ILE A 385 8.55 -31.96 5.80
CA ILE A 385 7.74 -32.29 6.99
C ILE A 385 8.37 -33.42 7.80
N LYS A 386 8.88 -34.47 7.18
CA LYS A 386 9.59 -35.55 7.88
C LYS A 386 10.80 -35.04 8.65
N GLU A 387 11.58 -34.16 8.03
CA GLU A 387 12.74 -33.54 8.68
C GLU A 387 12.31 -32.62 9.83
N PHE A 388 11.27 -31.81 9.64
CA PHE A 388 10.71 -30.94 10.66
C PHE A 388 10.23 -31.73 11.89
N ILE A 389 9.45 -32.79 11.70
CA ILE A 389 8.95 -33.65 12.78
C ILE A 389 10.14 -34.28 13.52
N LYS A 390 11.14 -34.79 12.81
CA LYS A 390 12.34 -35.38 13.40
C LYS A 390 13.12 -34.37 14.26
N ASN A 391 13.32 -33.15 13.76
CA ASN A 391 14.09 -32.12 14.47
C ASN A 391 13.36 -31.55 15.69
N LYS A 392 12.03 -31.52 15.68
CA LYS A 392 11.21 -31.07 16.82
C LYS A 392 10.93 -32.14 17.85
N ARG A 393 11.35 -33.38 17.64
CA ARG A 393 10.99 -34.55 18.46
C ARG A 393 9.48 -34.69 18.67
N VAL A 394 8.69 -34.26 17.69
CA VAL A 394 7.25 -34.48 17.65
C VAL A 394 7.03 -35.96 17.35
N ILE A 395 6.42 -36.69 18.26
CA ILE A 395 6.03 -38.08 18.06
C ILE A 395 4.71 -38.06 17.27
N PRO A 396 4.62 -38.62 16.05
CA PRO A 396 3.37 -38.76 15.35
C PRO A 396 2.33 -39.51 16.19
N MET A 397 1.05 -39.18 16.06
CA MET A 397 -0.03 -39.80 16.86
C MET A 397 -0.07 -41.34 16.75
N TRP A 398 0.37 -41.88 15.61
CA TRP A 398 0.40 -43.31 15.32
C TRP A 398 1.61 -44.03 15.95
N ASP A 399 2.62 -43.29 16.47
CA ASP A 399 3.77 -43.84 17.19
C ASP A 399 3.52 -43.99 18.73
N ASN A 400 2.40 -43.47 19.22
CA ASN A 400 2.04 -43.58 20.63
C ASN A 400 1.31 -44.89 20.89
N GLU A 401 2.04 -45.95 21.21
CA GLU A 401 1.46 -47.25 21.65
C GLU A 401 0.73 -47.17 22.99
N GLU A 402 0.94 -46.10 23.81
CA GLU A 402 0.44 -46.04 25.19
C GLU A 402 -0.89 -45.27 25.39
N ASN A 403 -1.39 -44.47 24.42
CA ASN A 403 -2.69 -43.80 24.58
C ASN A 403 -3.33 -43.52 23.22
N PRO A 404 -4.32 -44.27 22.81
CA PRO A 404 -5.17 -43.88 21.66
C PRO A 404 -5.95 -42.62 22.04
N PRO A 405 -5.95 -41.56 21.24
CA PRO A 405 -6.81 -40.40 21.49
C PRO A 405 -8.26 -40.81 21.30
N PHE A 406 -9.09 -40.50 22.28
CA PHE A 406 -10.54 -40.58 22.22
C PHE A 406 -11.13 -39.55 21.25
#